data_f9b6937c3eaa60f4b7fddeaca7af7857
#
_entry.id   f9b6937c3eaa60f4b7fddeaca7af7857
#
_cell.length_a   1.000
_cell.length_b   1.000
_cell.length_c   1.000
_cell.angle_alpha   90.00
_cell.angle_beta   90.00
_cell.angle_gamma   90.00
#
_symmetry.space_group_name_H-M   'P 1'
#
loop_
_entity.id
_entity.type
_entity.pdbx_description
1 polymer ?
#
loop_
_entity_poly.entity_id
_entity_poly.type
_entity_poly.pdbx_seq_one_letter_code
_entity_poly.pdbx_strand_id
1 'polypeptide(L)'
;MELEIKNLSKTYSNGVQALKDVTLTIPQGMFGLLGPNGAGKSSLMRTLATLQQADSGTAMLGDIDILNDKSKVRKILGYLPQEFGVYPKVSSYNMLNHIASLKGVSSKGERKDLVESLLNKTNLWHVRNKSLGTYSGGMKQRFGIAQALIGDPRLIIVDEPTAGLDPAERVRFHNLLSEI
;
A
#
# COMPACT_ATOMS: atom_id res chain seq x y z
N MET A 1 -3.32 -11.61 -11.90
CA MET A 1 -3.43 -12.56 -10.76
C MET A 1 -4.71 -12.22 -10.02
N GLU A 2 -5.54 -13.20 -9.69
CA GLU A 2 -6.84 -13.00 -9.03
C GLU A 2 -6.67 -13.08 -7.51
N LEU A 3 -7.41 -12.27 -6.76
CA LEU A 3 -7.49 -12.34 -5.30
C LEU A 3 -8.84 -12.95 -4.92
N GLU A 4 -8.81 -14.12 -4.31
CA GLU A 4 -9.99 -14.85 -3.86
C GLU A 4 -10.09 -14.82 -2.33
N ILE A 5 -11.21 -14.35 -1.81
CA ILE A 5 -11.52 -14.27 -0.39
C ILE A 5 -12.76 -15.12 -0.13
N LYS A 6 -12.71 -16.04 0.86
CA LYS A 6 -13.84 -16.91 1.21
C LYS A 6 -14.10 -16.89 2.71
N ASN A 7 -15.35 -16.58 3.07
CA ASN A 7 -15.87 -16.62 4.44
C ASN A 7 -14.99 -15.89 5.48
N LEU A 8 -14.35 -14.79 5.05
CA LEU A 8 -13.42 -14.06 5.89
C LEU A 8 -14.16 -13.31 6.98
N SER A 9 -13.81 -13.59 8.24
CA SER A 9 -14.44 -12.97 9.40
C SER A 9 -13.41 -12.37 10.35
N LYS A 10 -13.79 -11.25 10.99
CA LYS A 10 -12.99 -10.57 11.99
C LYS A 10 -13.84 -9.88 13.02
N THR A 11 -13.64 -10.23 14.29
CA THR A 11 -14.21 -9.57 15.45
C THR A 11 -13.09 -8.99 16.31
N TYR A 12 -13.23 -7.75 16.71
CA TYR A 12 -12.28 -7.10 17.62
C TYR A 12 -12.56 -7.45 19.08
N SER A 13 -11.59 -7.23 19.96
CA SER A 13 -11.69 -7.52 21.41
C SER A 13 -12.83 -6.77 22.12
N ASN A 14 -13.30 -5.65 21.57
CA ASN A 14 -14.44 -4.89 22.04
C ASN A 14 -15.80 -5.46 21.57
N GLY A 15 -15.82 -6.63 20.91
CA GLY A 15 -17.02 -7.30 20.40
C GLY A 15 -17.51 -6.80 19.05
N VAL A 16 -16.86 -5.80 18.44
CA VAL A 16 -17.26 -5.30 17.11
C VAL A 16 -16.85 -6.32 16.05
N GLN A 17 -17.85 -6.90 15.35
CA GLN A 17 -17.64 -7.76 14.19
C GLN A 17 -17.43 -6.89 12.96
N ALA A 18 -16.17 -6.68 12.58
CA ALA A 18 -15.79 -5.81 11.47
C ALA A 18 -15.90 -6.48 10.10
N LEU A 19 -15.68 -7.80 10.03
CA LEU A 19 -15.88 -8.61 8.83
C LEU A 19 -16.79 -9.80 9.22
N LYS A 20 -17.79 -10.08 8.39
CA LYS A 20 -18.74 -11.16 8.60
C LYS A 20 -18.88 -11.97 7.31
N ASP A 21 -18.27 -13.15 7.29
CA ASP A 21 -18.32 -14.12 6.18
C ASP A 21 -18.11 -13.48 4.80
N VAL A 22 -17.15 -12.56 4.70
CA VAL A 22 -16.87 -11.84 3.47
C VAL A 22 -16.35 -12.81 2.42
N THR A 23 -17.08 -12.93 1.32
CA THR A 23 -16.68 -13.71 0.15
C THR A 23 -16.65 -12.80 -1.05
N LEU A 24 -15.49 -12.68 -1.69
CA LEU A 24 -15.24 -11.74 -2.76
C LEU A 24 -14.12 -12.25 -3.66
N THR A 25 -14.32 -12.12 -4.97
CA THR A 25 -13.31 -12.38 -5.98
C THR A 25 -12.93 -11.07 -6.66
N ILE A 26 -11.66 -10.71 -6.60
CA ILE A 26 -11.13 -9.50 -7.23
C ILE A 26 -10.26 -9.92 -8.41
N PRO A 27 -10.70 -9.65 -9.66
CA PRO A 27 -9.91 -9.96 -10.84
C PRO A 27 -8.66 -9.08 -10.92
N GLN A 28 -7.77 -9.40 -11.85
CA GLN A 28 -6.63 -8.53 -12.15
C GLN A 28 -7.11 -7.18 -12.68
N GLY A 29 -6.49 -6.11 -12.20
CA GLY A 29 -6.80 -4.73 -12.55
C GLY A 29 -7.11 -3.88 -11.33
N MET A 30 -7.65 -2.69 -11.57
CA MET A 30 -8.02 -1.76 -10.50
C MET A 30 -9.42 -2.12 -9.96
N PHE A 31 -9.51 -2.27 -8.64
CA PHE A 31 -10.77 -2.57 -7.95
C PHE A 31 -11.05 -1.54 -6.86
N GLY A 32 -12.24 -0.92 -6.90
CA GLY A 32 -12.70 0.05 -5.91
C GLY A 32 -13.58 -0.59 -4.85
N LEU A 33 -13.15 -0.50 -3.58
CA LEU A 33 -13.95 -0.94 -2.44
C LEU A 33 -14.77 0.24 -1.88
N LEU A 34 -16.08 0.24 -2.14
CA LEU A 34 -17.00 1.29 -1.73
C LEU A 34 -17.86 0.84 -0.56
N GLY A 35 -18.25 1.81 0.28
CA GLY A 35 -19.14 1.57 1.40
C GLY A 35 -19.05 2.68 2.46
N PRO A 36 -20.03 2.78 3.36
CA PRO A 36 -20.03 3.79 4.43
C PRO A 36 -18.88 3.58 5.42
N ASN A 37 -18.66 4.60 6.28
CA ASN A 37 -17.73 4.45 7.39
C ASN A 37 -18.22 3.34 8.33
N GLY A 38 -17.29 2.53 8.83
CA GLY A 38 -17.64 1.36 9.66
C GLY A 38 -18.01 0.09 8.88
N ALA A 39 -18.11 0.12 7.55
CA ALA A 39 -18.44 -1.07 6.74
C ALA A 39 -17.34 -2.16 6.70
N GLY A 40 -16.24 -2.00 7.44
CA GLY A 40 -15.16 -2.99 7.48
C GLY A 40 -14.09 -2.84 6.41
N LYS A 41 -14.13 -1.83 5.53
CA LYS A 41 -13.18 -1.63 4.44
C LYS A 41 -11.72 -1.64 4.92
N SER A 42 -11.37 -0.79 5.87
CA SER A 42 -10.00 -0.72 6.41
C SER A 42 -9.62 -1.99 7.17
N SER A 43 -10.58 -2.69 7.79
CA SER A 43 -10.33 -4.00 8.42
C SER A 43 -9.99 -5.06 7.38
N LEU A 44 -10.70 -5.09 6.24
CA LEU A 44 -10.38 -5.99 5.13
C LEU A 44 -8.99 -5.66 4.56
N MET A 45 -8.73 -4.40 4.23
CA MET A 45 -7.44 -3.96 3.70
C MET A 45 -6.27 -4.28 4.65
N ARG A 46 -6.42 -4.04 5.97
CA ARG A 46 -5.41 -4.39 6.97
C ARG A 46 -5.18 -5.89 7.09
N THR A 47 -6.23 -6.71 6.96
CA THR A 47 -6.10 -8.17 6.96
C THR A 47 -5.31 -8.63 5.74
N LEU A 48 -5.67 -8.16 4.55
CA LEU A 48 -4.96 -8.47 3.30
C LEU A 48 -3.52 -7.92 3.30
N ALA A 49 -3.30 -6.78 3.96
CA ALA A 49 -1.95 -6.21 4.14
C ALA A 49 -1.11 -6.94 5.21
N THR A 50 -1.60 -8.05 5.78
CA THR A 50 -0.93 -8.83 6.83
C THR A 50 -0.68 -8.08 8.15
N LEU A 51 -1.38 -6.98 8.39
CA LEU A 51 -1.24 -6.15 9.58
C LEU A 51 -2.13 -6.61 10.75
N GLN A 52 -3.15 -7.42 10.47
CA GLN A 52 -3.99 -8.06 11.47
C GLN A 52 -4.34 -9.48 11.04
N GLN A 53 -4.78 -10.31 11.98
CA GLN A 53 -5.22 -11.67 11.72
C GLN A 53 -6.75 -11.69 11.53
N ALA A 54 -7.21 -12.49 10.56
CA ALA A 54 -8.60 -12.91 10.50
C ALA A 54 -8.89 -13.93 11.61
N ASP A 55 -10.16 -14.05 11.99
CA ASP A 55 -10.58 -15.07 12.95
C ASP A 55 -10.93 -16.37 12.22
N SER A 56 -11.44 -16.28 10.98
CA SER A 56 -11.75 -17.42 10.12
C SER A 56 -11.74 -17.00 8.64
N GLY A 57 -11.84 -17.99 7.76
CA GLY A 57 -11.87 -17.82 6.31
C GLY A 57 -10.50 -17.97 5.64
N THR A 58 -10.46 -17.70 4.35
CA THR A 58 -9.24 -17.77 3.52
C THR A 58 -9.11 -16.55 2.63
N ALA A 59 -7.87 -16.20 2.28
CA ALA A 59 -7.57 -15.19 1.28
C ALA A 59 -6.36 -15.65 0.44
N MET A 60 -6.58 -15.86 -0.85
CA MET A 60 -5.58 -16.38 -1.78
C MET A 60 -5.29 -15.36 -2.87
N LEU A 61 -4.01 -15.09 -3.13
CA LEU A 61 -3.55 -14.33 -4.28
C LEU A 61 -2.86 -15.30 -5.25
N GLY A 62 -3.61 -15.83 -6.22
CA GLY A 62 -3.17 -17.00 -6.98
C GLY A 62 -2.85 -18.15 -6.03
N ASP A 63 -1.60 -18.62 -6.04
CA ASP A 63 -1.14 -19.74 -5.20
C ASP A 63 -0.62 -19.31 -3.80
N ILE A 64 -0.69 -18.01 -3.48
CA ILE A 64 -0.15 -17.48 -2.23
C ILE A 64 -1.27 -17.30 -1.21
N ASP A 65 -1.17 -18.00 -0.07
CA ASP A 65 -2.05 -17.80 1.07
C ASP A 65 -1.68 -16.52 1.84
N ILE A 66 -2.54 -15.50 1.70
CA ILE A 66 -2.29 -14.18 2.31
C ILE A 66 -2.28 -14.26 3.84
N LEU A 67 -3.10 -15.11 4.43
CA LEU A 67 -3.27 -15.19 5.88
C LEU A 67 -2.11 -15.93 6.55
N ASN A 68 -1.57 -16.95 5.88
CA ASN A 68 -0.56 -17.84 6.44
C ASN A 68 0.86 -17.55 5.92
N ASP A 69 1.04 -17.18 4.65
CA ASP A 69 2.35 -16.95 4.03
C ASP A 69 2.80 -15.48 4.11
N LYS A 70 2.64 -14.84 5.28
CA LYS A 70 2.88 -13.39 5.46
C LYS A 70 4.22 -12.89 4.92
N SER A 71 5.28 -13.69 5.03
CA SER A 71 6.61 -13.31 4.53
C SER A 71 6.67 -13.25 3.01
N LYS A 72 5.99 -14.16 2.32
CA LYS A 72 5.88 -14.12 0.85
C LYS A 72 5.01 -12.97 0.39
N VAL A 73 3.85 -12.76 1.06
CA VAL A 73 2.94 -11.66 0.77
C VAL A 73 3.64 -10.31 0.87
N ARG A 74 4.38 -10.05 1.95
CA ARG A 74 5.08 -8.76 2.16
C ARG A 74 6.12 -8.43 1.10
N LYS A 75 6.66 -9.41 0.41
CA LYS A 75 7.60 -9.17 -0.70
C LYS A 75 6.90 -8.62 -1.94
N ILE A 76 5.66 -9.05 -2.18
CA ILE A 76 4.86 -8.74 -3.37
C ILE A 76 3.72 -7.74 -3.11
N LEU A 77 3.62 -7.23 -1.89
CA LEU A 77 2.58 -6.30 -1.46
C LEU A 77 3.13 -4.87 -1.44
N GLY A 78 2.41 -3.96 -2.07
CA GLY A 78 2.49 -2.52 -1.83
C GLY A 78 1.32 -2.09 -0.95
N TYR A 79 1.58 -1.37 0.13
CA TYR A 79 0.52 -0.88 1.01
C TYR A 79 0.71 0.61 1.32
N LEU A 80 -0.33 1.38 1.03
CA LEU A 80 -0.45 2.79 1.40
C LEU A 80 -1.65 2.94 2.34
N PRO A 81 -1.44 3.06 3.65
CA PRO A 81 -2.52 3.32 4.61
C PRO A 81 -3.04 4.76 4.49
N GLN A 82 -4.25 5.01 4.97
CA GLN A 82 -4.86 6.33 5.03
C GLN A 82 -3.96 7.35 5.75
N GLU A 83 -3.43 6.94 6.90
CA GLU A 83 -2.42 7.70 7.64
C GLU A 83 -1.12 6.92 7.69
N PHE A 84 -0.08 7.46 7.11
CA PHE A 84 1.25 6.88 7.22
C PHE A 84 2.22 7.91 7.80
N GLY A 85 2.96 7.47 8.79
CA GLY A 85 4.02 8.26 9.39
C GLY A 85 5.24 8.34 8.47
N VAL A 86 5.85 9.50 8.39
CA VAL A 86 7.16 9.68 7.77
C VAL A 86 8.21 9.97 8.85
N TYR A 87 9.42 9.52 8.62
CA TYR A 87 10.55 9.92 9.47
C TYR A 87 10.94 11.37 9.11
N PRO A 88 10.59 12.37 9.94
CA PRO A 88 10.61 13.77 9.51
C PRO A 88 12.00 14.30 9.19
N LYS A 89 13.05 13.71 9.75
CA LYS A 89 14.47 14.13 9.55
C LYS A 89 15.18 13.36 8.43
N VAL A 90 14.52 12.39 7.79
CA VAL A 90 15.10 11.56 6.72
C VAL A 90 14.63 12.09 5.37
N SER A 91 15.50 12.04 4.36
CA SER A 91 15.14 12.41 2.99
C SER A 91 14.36 11.27 2.29
N SER A 92 13.54 11.62 1.29
CA SER A 92 12.81 10.62 0.51
C SER A 92 13.74 9.63 -0.18
N TYR A 93 14.88 10.10 -0.71
CA TYR A 93 15.88 9.24 -1.33
C TYR A 93 16.42 8.17 -0.36
N ASN A 94 16.85 8.61 0.83
CA ASN A 94 17.39 7.69 1.82
C ASN A 94 16.35 6.71 2.34
N MET A 95 15.11 7.17 2.54
CA MET A 95 14.04 6.33 3.02
C MET A 95 13.65 5.26 2.01
N LEU A 96 13.47 5.62 0.73
CA LEU A 96 13.16 4.65 -0.33
C LEU A 96 14.31 3.66 -0.53
N ASN A 97 15.57 4.11 -0.47
CA ASN A 97 16.73 3.23 -0.58
C ASN A 97 16.76 2.20 0.58
N HIS A 98 16.44 2.64 1.80
CA HIS A 98 16.33 1.75 2.95
C HIS A 98 15.22 0.72 2.78
N ILE A 99 14.01 1.15 2.37
CA ILE A 99 12.87 0.26 2.14
C ILE A 99 13.17 -0.73 1.01
N ALA A 100 13.81 -0.29 -0.07
CA ALA A 100 14.22 -1.17 -1.17
C ALA A 100 15.18 -2.27 -0.68
N SER A 101 16.11 -1.92 0.21
CA SER A 101 16.99 -2.91 0.86
C SER A 101 16.21 -3.92 1.70
N LEU A 102 15.22 -3.46 2.49
CA LEU A 102 14.35 -4.34 3.28
C LEU A 102 13.47 -5.24 2.42
N LYS A 103 13.09 -4.78 1.23
CA LYS A 103 12.33 -5.55 0.22
C LYS A 103 13.20 -6.56 -0.55
N GLY A 104 14.51 -6.61 -0.27
CA GLY A 104 15.43 -7.59 -0.84
C GLY A 104 16.18 -7.15 -2.09
N VAL A 105 16.08 -5.87 -2.48
CA VAL A 105 16.94 -5.32 -3.55
C VAL A 105 18.35 -5.14 -2.99
N SER A 106 19.21 -6.15 -3.20
CA SER A 106 20.54 -6.23 -2.56
C SER A 106 21.59 -5.34 -3.23
N SER A 107 21.54 -5.21 -4.56
CA SER A 107 22.48 -4.41 -5.33
C SER A 107 22.30 -2.90 -5.07
N LYS A 108 23.41 -2.20 -4.77
CA LYS A 108 23.38 -0.74 -4.62
C LYS A 108 23.02 -0.03 -5.93
N GLY A 109 23.47 -0.55 -7.08
CA GLY A 109 23.15 -0.01 -8.40
C GLY A 109 21.65 -0.12 -8.68
N GLU A 110 21.10 -1.32 -8.57
CA GLU A 110 19.66 -1.57 -8.78
C GLU A 110 18.79 -0.71 -7.85
N ARG A 111 19.18 -0.57 -6.57
CA ARG A 111 18.44 0.30 -5.64
C ARG A 111 18.48 1.77 -6.06
N LYS A 112 19.63 2.25 -6.52
CA LYS A 112 19.76 3.63 -7.00
C LYS A 112 18.84 3.86 -8.18
N ASP A 113 18.88 2.98 -9.19
CA ASP A 113 18.09 3.10 -10.41
C ASP A 113 16.59 3.00 -10.12
N LEU A 114 16.18 2.07 -9.24
CA LEU A 114 14.80 1.93 -8.77
C LEU A 114 14.32 3.19 -8.06
N VAL A 115 15.07 3.69 -7.10
CA VAL A 115 14.69 4.89 -6.31
C VAL A 115 14.63 6.12 -7.20
N GLU A 116 15.56 6.30 -8.13
CA GLU A 116 15.55 7.38 -9.11
C GLU A 116 14.31 7.31 -10.00
N SER A 117 14.00 6.14 -10.54
CA SER A 117 12.81 5.91 -11.36
C SER A 117 11.52 6.26 -10.58
N LEU A 118 11.36 5.76 -9.36
CA LEU A 118 10.18 6.01 -8.54
C LEU A 118 10.03 7.50 -8.17
N LEU A 119 11.11 8.17 -7.81
CA LEU A 119 11.09 9.60 -7.48
C LEU A 119 10.78 10.47 -8.71
N ASN A 120 11.21 10.06 -9.90
CA ASN A 120 10.83 10.73 -11.14
C ASN A 120 9.36 10.50 -11.48
N LYS A 121 8.86 9.25 -11.45
CA LYS A 121 7.45 8.92 -11.67
C LYS A 121 6.52 9.69 -10.74
N THR A 122 6.89 9.86 -9.48
CA THR A 122 6.09 10.58 -8.48
C THR A 122 6.35 12.08 -8.43
N ASN A 123 7.16 12.62 -9.35
CA ASN A 123 7.57 14.04 -9.42
C ASN A 123 8.17 14.56 -8.08
N LEU A 124 9.03 13.75 -7.46
CA LEU A 124 9.71 14.09 -6.20
C LEU A 124 11.24 14.18 -6.34
N TRP A 125 11.78 13.90 -7.54
CA TRP A 125 13.23 13.89 -7.76
C TRP A 125 13.92 15.22 -7.40
N HIS A 126 13.29 16.35 -7.73
CA HIS A 126 13.82 17.70 -7.46
C HIS A 126 13.94 18.03 -5.97
N VAL A 127 13.20 17.31 -5.12
CA VAL A 127 13.21 17.48 -3.65
C VAL A 127 13.76 16.26 -2.90
N ARG A 128 14.33 15.30 -3.60
CA ARG A 128 14.76 14.00 -3.06
C ARG A 128 15.66 14.05 -1.82
N ASN A 129 16.44 15.12 -1.70
CA ASN A 129 17.36 15.33 -0.58
C ASN A 129 16.76 16.14 0.58
N LYS A 130 15.54 16.70 0.41
CA LYS A 130 14.86 17.42 1.49
C LYS A 130 14.26 16.42 2.49
N SER A 131 14.23 16.82 3.74
CA SER A 131 13.61 16.05 4.83
C SER A 131 12.12 15.85 4.57
N LEU A 132 11.61 14.64 4.77
CA LEU A 132 10.19 14.28 4.59
C LEU A 132 9.25 15.13 5.47
N GLY A 133 9.72 15.62 6.61
CA GLY A 133 8.95 16.53 7.46
C GLY A 133 8.57 17.84 6.78
N THR A 134 9.33 18.27 5.75
CA THR A 134 9.09 19.52 5.01
C THR A 134 8.14 19.35 3.82
N TYR A 135 7.70 18.11 3.56
CA TYR A 135 6.82 17.81 2.43
C TYR A 135 5.39 18.28 2.69
N SER A 136 4.75 18.83 1.67
CA SER A 136 3.29 19.09 1.69
C SER A 136 2.49 17.79 1.80
N GLY A 137 1.19 17.87 2.08
CA GLY A 137 0.30 16.72 2.11
C GLY A 137 0.37 15.91 0.80
N GLY A 138 0.22 16.58 -0.34
CA GLY A 138 0.31 15.93 -1.65
C GLY A 138 1.70 15.34 -1.95
N MET A 139 2.78 15.98 -1.51
CA MET A 139 4.12 15.40 -1.63
C MET A 139 4.29 14.15 -0.77
N LYS A 140 3.74 14.13 0.45
CA LYS A 140 3.75 12.94 1.31
C LYS A 140 2.96 11.80 0.68
N GLN A 141 1.79 12.08 0.12
CA GLN A 141 1.00 11.06 -0.58
C GLN A 141 1.76 10.47 -1.79
N ARG A 142 2.36 11.31 -2.63
CA ARG A 142 3.21 10.83 -3.74
C ARG A 142 4.41 10.02 -3.27
N PHE A 143 5.03 10.40 -2.14
CA PHE A 143 6.08 9.60 -1.51
C PHE A 143 5.54 8.24 -1.03
N GLY A 144 4.35 8.19 -0.43
CA GLY A 144 3.70 6.95 -0.01
C GLY A 144 3.45 6.00 -1.19
N ILE A 145 3.07 6.52 -2.37
CA ILE A 145 2.96 5.70 -3.58
C ILE A 145 4.33 5.16 -3.99
N ALA A 146 5.35 6.02 -4.07
CA ALA A 146 6.71 5.58 -4.41
C ALA A 146 7.16 4.46 -3.46
N GLN A 147 6.85 4.57 -2.18
CA GLN A 147 7.12 3.53 -1.18
C GLN A 147 6.34 2.25 -1.45
N ALA A 148 5.05 2.34 -1.77
CA ALA A 148 4.21 1.18 -2.06
C ALA A 148 4.65 0.41 -3.31
N LEU A 149 5.22 1.10 -4.28
CA LEU A 149 5.71 0.53 -5.55
C LEU A 149 7.07 -0.14 -5.47
N ILE A 150 7.80 -0.01 -4.35
CA ILE A 150 9.10 -0.66 -4.21
C ILE A 150 8.95 -2.18 -4.27
N GLY A 151 9.80 -2.82 -5.07
CA GLY A 151 9.87 -4.28 -5.19
C GLY A 151 8.89 -4.89 -6.17
N ASP A 152 8.36 -4.10 -7.10
CA ASP A 152 7.43 -4.54 -8.15
C ASP A 152 6.24 -5.34 -7.59
N PRO A 153 5.36 -4.71 -6.80
CA PRO A 153 4.30 -5.40 -6.10
C PRO A 153 3.27 -5.98 -7.07
N ARG A 154 2.81 -7.21 -6.76
CA ARG A 154 1.71 -7.88 -7.48
C ARG A 154 0.33 -7.51 -6.93
N LEU A 155 0.29 -7.03 -5.70
CA LEU A 155 -0.90 -6.51 -5.03
C LEU A 155 -0.58 -5.16 -4.43
N ILE A 156 -1.36 -4.14 -4.80
CA ILE A 156 -1.28 -2.80 -4.21
C ILE A 156 -2.59 -2.52 -3.49
N ILE A 157 -2.50 -2.21 -2.21
CA ILE A 157 -3.63 -1.82 -1.38
C ILE A 157 -3.45 -0.36 -0.99
N VAL A 158 -4.46 0.45 -1.26
CA VAL A 158 -4.44 1.89 -1.01
C VAL A 158 -5.71 2.27 -0.25
N ASP A 159 -5.56 2.76 0.98
CA ASP A 159 -6.67 3.11 1.87
C ASP A 159 -6.88 4.63 1.86
N GLU A 160 -7.98 5.09 1.26
CA GLU A 160 -8.38 6.51 1.14
C GLU A 160 -7.26 7.47 0.69
N PRO A 161 -6.57 7.19 -0.42
CA PRO A 161 -5.33 7.88 -0.79
C PRO A 161 -5.49 9.36 -1.13
N THR A 162 -6.71 9.81 -1.37
CA THR A 162 -7.03 11.19 -1.75
C THR A 162 -7.63 12.02 -0.62
N ALA A 163 -7.73 11.45 0.58
CA ALA A 163 -8.22 12.17 1.75
C ALA A 163 -7.30 13.37 2.05
N GLY A 164 -7.90 14.56 2.14
CA GLY A 164 -7.16 15.79 2.41
C GLY A 164 -6.34 16.36 1.25
N LEU A 165 -6.43 15.78 0.05
CA LEU A 165 -5.82 16.36 -1.15
C LEU A 165 -6.76 17.38 -1.82
N ASP A 166 -6.18 18.44 -2.39
CA ASP A 166 -6.91 19.36 -3.25
C ASP A 166 -7.31 18.69 -4.59
N PRO A 167 -8.27 19.27 -5.35
CA PRO A 167 -8.75 18.67 -6.59
C PRO A 167 -7.66 18.40 -7.63
N ALA A 168 -6.67 19.28 -7.74
CA ALA A 168 -5.59 19.12 -8.73
C ALA A 168 -4.65 17.96 -8.34
N GLU A 169 -4.33 17.84 -7.07
CA GLU A 169 -3.54 16.71 -6.55
C GLU A 169 -4.29 15.38 -6.68
N ARG A 170 -5.62 15.35 -6.50
CA ARG A 170 -6.44 14.13 -6.73
C ARG A 170 -6.34 13.66 -8.18
N VAL A 171 -6.46 14.56 -9.15
CA VAL A 171 -6.32 14.21 -10.58
C VAL A 171 -4.93 13.63 -10.86
N ARG A 172 -3.88 14.29 -10.37
CA ARG A 172 -2.50 13.79 -10.52
C ARG A 172 -2.29 12.41 -9.89
N PHE A 173 -2.91 12.19 -8.73
CA PHE A 173 -2.85 10.92 -8.04
C PHE A 173 -3.54 9.80 -8.85
N HIS A 174 -4.74 10.06 -9.38
CA HIS A 174 -5.44 9.11 -10.24
C HIS A 174 -4.65 8.76 -11.50
N ASN A 175 -4.07 9.76 -12.17
CA ASN A 175 -3.24 9.54 -13.35
C ASN A 175 -2.05 8.63 -13.00
N LEU A 176 -1.36 8.90 -11.89
CA LEU A 176 -0.23 8.08 -11.43
C LEU A 176 -0.63 6.62 -11.16
N LEU A 177 -1.79 6.37 -10.55
CA LEU A 177 -2.29 5.01 -10.33
C LEU A 177 -2.71 4.30 -11.63
N SER A 178 -3.17 5.05 -12.63
CA SER A 178 -3.57 4.49 -13.92
C SER A 178 -2.38 4.11 -14.81
N GLU A 179 -1.18 4.61 -14.51
CA GLU A 179 0.06 4.31 -15.23
C GLU A 179 0.82 3.10 -14.63
N ILE A 180 0.30 2.52 -13.56
CA ILE A 180 0.85 1.37 -12.84
C ILE A 180 0.09 0.10 -13.20
#